data_416fb81718cbb2afa68d666323682062
#
_entry.id   416fb81718cbb2afa68d666323682062
#
_cell.length_a   1.000
_cell.length_b   1.000
_cell.length_c   1.000
_cell.angle_alpha   90.00
_cell.angle_beta   90.00
_cell.angle_gamma   90.00
#
_symmetry.space_group_name_H-M   'P 1'
#
loop_
_entity.id
_entity.type
_entity.pdbx_description
1 polymer ?
#
loop_
_entity_poly.entity_id
_entity_poly.type
_entity_poly.pdbx_seq_one_letter_code
_entity_poly.pdbx_strand_id
1 'polypeptide(L)'
;MANTLTSDVDASVRQCIRIIQAGSDYVRFTVPSIADIKSFGEIKSALRKQGYRTPLIADVHFNAEIAIAVSDFADKVRVNPGNFGSPDKLTDLIQKCRKNGTALRIGVNHGSLSERMMKKYGDTPEGMVESAMEFLRICRDQQFDQVVVSMKASNVRVMVYANRLIADVMKNEGMNYPLHLGVTEAGEGEDGRIKSAVGISTLLADGIGDTIRVSLTEEPEIEIPVARKLVALVNNISVDESWPEMEEGGNRYSFTRRKTRLTRNIGGSQPPIVIGSDKVTGDVHFIHASFTGVHESLIKNLNEDKSSVLVYKPEKSNVQAELRWLCHTLKKGHCDAPVIFRLDLNEENDEAFMLKSSSWLGGAFIDGFGDGIWLTKQFEITPGICQSVALGILQACRARISKTEYISCPSCGRTHFNLMDTLSRIKAETSHLKGLKIGVMGCIVNG
;
A
#
# COMPACT_ATOMS: atom_id res chain seq x y z
N MET A 1 -2.33 5.65 13.83
CA MET A 1 -1.44 6.73 14.33
C MET A 1 -2.30 7.74 15.03
N ALA A 2 -1.94 8.16 16.25
CA ALA A 2 -2.67 9.21 16.94
C ALA A 2 -2.63 10.51 16.13
N ASN A 3 -3.75 11.23 16.14
CA ASN A 3 -3.90 12.53 15.47
C ASN A 3 -4.08 13.70 16.46
N THR A 4 -4.09 13.41 17.77
CA THR A 4 -4.04 14.41 18.85
C THR A 4 -2.69 15.13 18.89
N LEU A 5 -2.67 16.36 19.39
CA LEU A 5 -1.42 17.05 19.73
C LEU A 5 -0.73 16.27 20.87
N THR A 6 0.54 15.94 20.71
CA THR A 6 1.30 15.19 21.73
C THR A 6 1.43 15.98 23.04
N SER A 7 1.42 17.30 22.96
CA SER A 7 1.37 18.19 24.12
C SER A 7 0.05 18.11 24.94
N ASP A 8 -1.06 17.66 24.33
CA ASP A 8 -2.29 17.35 25.06
C ASP A 8 -2.25 15.89 25.53
N VAL A 9 -1.65 15.69 26.69
CA VAL A 9 -1.43 14.36 27.28
C VAL A 9 -2.74 13.62 27.51
N ASP A 10 -3.75 14.28 28.04
CA ASP A 10 -5.02 13.63 28.39
C ASP A 10 -5.81 13.20 27.14
N ALA A 11 -5.90 14.07 26.13
CA ALA A 11 -6.54 13.69 24.87
C ALA A 11 -5.77 12.55 24.16
N SER A 12 -4.43 12.60 24.20
CA SER A 12 -3.56 11.58 23.61
C SER A 12 -3.69 10.23 24.32
N VAL A 13 -3.79 10.20 25.64
CA VAL A 13 -4.04 8.97 26.41
C VAL A 13 -5.41 8.38 26.06
N ARG A 14 -6.48 9.20 26.07
CA ARG A 14 -7.83 8.73 25.71
C ARG A 14 -7.88 8.15 24.29
N GLN A 15 -7.30 8.83 23.31
CA GLN A 15 -7.26 8.34 21.94
C GLN A 15 -6.41 7.07 21.81
N CYS A 16 -5.25 7.00 22.47
CA CYS A 16 -4.40 5.82 22.49
C CYS A 16 -5.15 4.59 23.01
N ILE A 17 -5.93 4.75 24.08
CA ILE A 17 -6.76 3.68 24.63
C ILE A 17 -7.79 3.18 23.60
N ARG A 18 -8.50 4.08 22.91
CA ARG A 18 -9.43 3.67 21.83
C ARG A 18 -8.74 2.90 20.72
N ILE A 19 -7.56 3.37 20.26
CA ILE A 19 -6.76 2.70 19.24
C ILE A 19 -6.33 1.29 19.72
N ILE A 20 -5.91 1.15 20.99
CA ILE A 20 -5.51 -0.14 21.56
C ILE A 20 -6.74 -1.08 21.66
N GLN A 21 -7.87 -0.57 22.12
CA GLN A 21 -9.12 -1.35 22.24
C GLN A 21 -9.66 -1.80 20.87
N ALA A 22 -9.39 -1.05 19.80
CA ALA A 22 -9.67 -1.47 18.44
C ALA A 22 -8.75 -2.62 17.94
N GLY A 23 -7.73 -3.01 18.73
CA GLY A 23 -6.85 -4.14 18.46
C GLY A 23 -5.51 -3.77 17.80
N SER A 24 -5.01 -2.54 18.00
CA SER A 24 -3.70 -2.14 17.47
C SER A 24 -2.55 -2.76 18.26
N ASP A 25 -1.53 -3.30 17.54
CA ASP A 25 -0.33 -3.87 18.14
C ASP A 25 0.68 -2.78 18.55
N TYR A 26 0.62 -1.59 17.93
CA TYR A 26 1.50 -0.44 18.17
C TYR A 26 0.72 0.86 18.06
N VAL A 27 1.07 1.87 18.86
CA VAL A 27 0.53 3.23 18.68
C VAL A 27 1.68 4.20 18.42
N ARG A 28 1.50 5.10 17.44
CA ARG A 28 2.52 6.07 17.03
C ARG A 28 2.04 7.49 17.28
N PHE A 29 2.90 8.29 17.93
CA PHE A 29 2.72 9.71 18.15
C PHE A 29 3.79 10.51 17.42
N THR A 30 3.47 11.72 16.99
CA THR A 30 4.45 12.67 16.45
C THR A 30 5.17 13.36 17.61
N VAL A 31 6.48 13.59 17.48
CA VAL A 31 7.27 14.35 18.47
C VAL A 31 7.99 15.46 17.72
N PRO A 32 7.29 16.59 17.44
CA PRO A 32 7.82 17.67 16.61
C PRO A 32 8.78 18.60 17.36
N SER A 33 8.73 18.69 18.68
CA SER A 33 9.53 19.62 19.49
C SER A 33 10.14 18.96 20.72
N ILE A 34 11.11 19.63 21.35
CA ILE A 34 11.73 19.19 22.60
C ILE A 34 10.69 19.12 23.74
N ALA A 35 9.72 20.03 23.76
CA ALA A 35 8.66 20.02 24.77
C ALA A 35 7.79 18.74 24.68
N ASP A 36 7.55 18.24 23.46
CA ASP A 36 6.76 17.03 23.22
C ASP A 36 7.45 15.76 23.71
N ILE A 37 8.77 15.75 23.94
CA ILE A 37 9.50 14.62 24.50
C ILE A 37 8.99 14.29 25.90
N LYS A 38 8.82 15.33 26.73
CA LYS A 38 8.29 15.19 28.09
C LYS A 38 6.86 14.66 28.05
N SER A 39 6.01 15.28 27.22
CA SER A 39 4.61 14.85 27.03
C SER A 39 4.50 13.41 26.56
N PHE A 40 5.38 12.96 25.64
CA PHE A 40 5.43 11.56 25.21
C PHE A 40 5.74 10.61 26.37
N GLY A 41 6.70 10.97 27.24
CA GLY A 41 7.00 10.21 28.47
C GLY A 41 5.84 10.16 29.45
N GLU A 42 5.12 11.28 29.63
CA GLU A 42 3.93 11.37 30.48
C GLU A 42 2.77 10.50 29.93
N ILE A 43 2.52 10.53 28.61
CA ILE A 43 1.54 9.64 27.94
C ILE A 43 1.89 8.17 28.22
N LYS A 44 3.15 7.77 28.01
CA LYS A 44 3.59 6.39 28.26
C LYS A 44 3.37 6.00 29.72
N SER A 45 3.76 6.86 30.66
CA SER A 45 3.59 6.64 32.11
C SER A 45 2.11 6.49 32.49
N ALA A 46 1.23 7.36 31.97
CA ALA A 46 -0.20 7.32 32.23
C ALA A 46 -0.85 6.01 31.70
N LEU A 47 -0.47 5.56 30.52
CA LEU A 47 -0.93 4.29 29.95
C LEU A 47 -0.44 3.10 30.78
N ARG A 48 0.84 3.08 31.21
CA ARG A 48 1.41 2.01 32.04
C ARG A 48 0.72 1.92 33.39
N LYS A 49 0.38 3.06 34.03
CA LYS A 49 -0.40 3.11 35.29
C LYS A 49 -1.81 2.51 35.12
N GLN A 50 -2.42 2.64 33.96
CA GLN A 50 -3.73 2.06 33.60
C GLN A 50 -3.63 0.60 33.12
N GLY A 51 -2.46 -0.04 33.14
CA GLY A 51 -2.26 -1.44 32.77
C GLY A 51 -2.00 -1.69 31.27
N TYR A 52 -2.05 -0.67 30.42
CA TYR A 52 -1.76 -0.82 28.99
C TYR A 52 -0.26 -1.01 28.74
N ARG A 53 0.12 -2.05 27.97
CA ARG A 53 1.52 -2.39 27.67
C ARG A 53 1.89 -2.25 26.19
N THR A 54 0.95 -1.85 25.35
CA THR A 54 1.17 -1.63 23.91
C THR A 54 2.38 -0.73 23.66
N PRO A 55 3.35 -1.13 22.80
CA PRO A 55 4.52 -0.34 22.50
C PRO A 55 4.17 0.97 21.81
N LEU A 56 4.87 2.06 22.19
CA LEU A 56 4.69 3.39 21.63
C LEU A 56 5.84 3.76 20.71
N ILE A 57 5.49 4.31 19.56
CA ILE A 57 6.44 4.74 18.52
C ILE A 57 6.50 6.27 18.49
N ALA A 58 7.67 6.84 18.64
CA ALA A 58 7.93 8.26 18.43
C ALA A 58 8.27 8.51 16.95
N ASP A 59 7.49 9.39 16.28
CA ASP A 59 7.69 9.79 14.90
C ASP A 59 8.36 11.17 14.84
N VAL A 60 9.65 11.18 14.56
CA VAL A 60 10.48 12.37 14.55
C VAL A 60 10.86 12.76 13.11
N HIS A 61 10.72 14.04 12.80
CA HIS A 61 11.13 14.63 11.53
C HIS A 61 12.04 15.84 11.77
N PHE A 62 12.99 16.09 10.88
CA PHE A 62 13.87 17.26 10.80
C PHE A 62 14.88 17.44 11.92
N ASN A 63 14.75 16.82 13.08
CA ASN A 63 15.62 17.07 14.22
C ASN A 63 16.15 15.79 14.86
N ALA A 64 17.42 15.50 14.63
CA ALA A 64 18.09 14.32 15.19
C ALA A 64 18.19 14.36 16.73
N GLU A 65 18.35 15.53 17.35
CA GLU A 65 18.45 15.66 18.81
C GLU A 65 17.15 15.21 19.49
N ILE A 66 15.99 15.53 18.88
CA ILE A 66 14.70 15.07 19.37
C ILE A 66 14.62 13.54 19.28
N ALA A 67 15.09 12.94 18.17
CA ALA A 67 15.09 11.49 18.00
C ALA A 67 15.95 10.78 19.05
N ILE A 68 17.15 11.34 19.30
CA ILE A 68 18.09 10.84 20.32
C ILE A 68 17.46 10.95 21.72
N ALA A 69 16.89 12.10 22.07
CA ALA A 69 16.35 12.32 23.40
C ALA A 69 15.05 11.54 23.66
N VAL A 70 14.13 11.43 22.69
CA VAL A 70 12.89 10.69 22.88
C VAL A 70 13.10 9.16 22.97
N SER A 71 14.25 8.65 22.53
CA SER A 71 14.61 7.24 22.66
C SER A 71 14.71 6.78 24.13
N ASP A 72 14.82 7.70 25.09
CA ASP A 72 14.73 7.38 26.53
C ASP A 72 13.32 6.92 26.96
N PHE A 73 12.30 7.27 26.20
CA PHE A 73 10.90 6.98 26.51
C PHE A 73 10.24 6.04 25.49
N ALA A 74 10.64 6.11 24.21
CA ALA A 74 9.99 5.37 23.13
C ALA A 74 10.40 3.89 23.09
N ASP A 75 9.46 3.02 22.73
CA ASP A 75 9.78 1.61 22.42
C ASP A 75 10.36 1.48 21.01
N LYS A 76 10.05 2.44 20.14
CA LYS A 76 10.60 2.57 18.78
C LYS A 76 10.67 4.04 18.37
N VAL A 77 11.74 4.45 17.72
CA VAL A 77 11.88 5.78 17.12
C VAL A 77 11.83 5.65 15.60
N ARG A 78 11.00 6.46 14.94
CA ARG A 78 10.98 6.56 13.48
C ARG A 78 11.69 7.82 13.01
N VAL A 79 12.59 7.64 12.08
CA VAL A 79 13.31 8.73 11.38
C VAL A 79 13.16 8.60 9.87
N ASN A 80 13.30 9.74 9.17
CA ASN A 80 13.32 9.76 7.71
C ASN A 80 14.72 10.21 7.24
N PRO A 81 15.45 9.35 6.51
CA PRO A 81 16.77 9.69 5.96
C PRO A 81 16.79 11.00 5.16
N GLY A 82 15.71 11.31 4.46
CA GLY A 82 15.59 12.51 3.64
C GLY A 82 15.69 13.84 4.40
N ASN A 83 15.40 13.81 5.72
CA ASN A 83 15.40 15.02 6.55
C ASN A 83 16.02 14.83 7.95
N PHE A 84 16.81 13.79 8.14
CA PHE A 84 17.39 13.47 9.46
C PHE A 84 18.69 14.22 9.77
N GLY A 85 19.44 14.64 8.78
CA GLY A 85 20.73 15.30 8.94
C GLY A 85 21.92 14.43 8.54
N SER A 86 22.98 14.41 9.37
CA SER A 86 24.24 13.73 9.03
C SER A 86 24.29 12.27 9.46
N PRO A 87 25.16 11.44 8.85
CA PRO A 87 25.44 10.07 9.28
C PRO A 87 25.92 9.96 10.73
N ASP A 88 26.68 10.94 11.24
CA ASP A 88 27.18 10.95 12.61
C ASP A 88 26.03 10.97 13.63
N LYS A 89 24.99 11.77 13.37
CA LYS A 89 23.79 11.80 14.22
C LYS A 89 23.03 10.47 14.25
N LEU A 90 23.09 9.72 13.14
CA LEU A 90 22.51 8.36 13.13
C LEU A 90 23.31 7.43 14.04
N THR A 91 24.63 7.55 14.04
CA THR A 91 25.51 6.79 14.94
C THR A 91 25.19 7.07 16.40
N ASP A 92 25.03 8.34 16.78
CA ASP A 92 24.63 8.74 18.14
C ASP A 92 23.25 8.14 18.52
N LEU A 93 22.29 8.20 17.60
CA LEU A 93 20.96 7.62 17.80
C LEU A 93 21.03 6.09 17.99
N ILE A 94 21.80 5.38 17.16
CA ILE A 94 21.99 3.92 17.26
C ILE A 94 22.57 3.55 18.65
N GLN A 95 23.61 4.24 19.09
CA GLN A 95 24.21 4.00 20.41
C GLN A 95 23.21 4.21 21.54
N LYS A 96 22.41 5.27 21.46
CA LYS A 96 21.37 5.56 22.44
C LYS A 96 20.24 4.50 22.41
N CYS A 97 19.78 4.13 21.23
CA CYS A 97 18.78 3.07 21.06
C CYS A 97 19.25 1.72 21.60
N ARG A 98 20.51 1.35 21.35
CA ARG A 98 21.12 0.12 21.89
C ARG A 98 21.13 0.12 23.42
N LYS A 99 21.53 1.24 24.03
CA LYS A 99 21.54 1.39 25.49
C LYS A 99 20.14 1.23 26.11
N ASN A 100 19.13 1.74 25.45
CA ASN A 100 17.75 1.80 25.96
C ASN A 100 16.89 0.59 25.54
N GLY A 101 17.38 -0.30 24.66
CA GLY A 101 16.58 -1.37 24.06
C GLY A 101 15.50 -0.84 23.09
N THR A 102 15.69 0.36 22.56
CA THR A 102 14.73 1.02 21.66
C THR A 102 14.97 0.58 20.22
N ALA A 103 13.92 0.16 19.50
CA ALA A 103 14.02 -0.15 18.09
C ALA A 103 14.06 1.12 17.22
N LEU A 104 14.70 1.03 16.06
CA LEU A 104 14.75 2.11 15.08
C LEU A 104 13.90 1.76 13.84
N ARG A 105 13.06 2.69 13.37
CA ARG A 105 12.42 2.56 12.06
C ARG A 105 12.96 3.57 11.08
N ILE A 106 13.58 3.09 10.02
CA ILE A 106 14.03 3.88 8.88
C ILE A 106 12.87 3.94 7.89
N GLY A 107 12.26 5.13 7.79
CA GLY A 107 11.03 5.32 7.01
C GLY A 107 11.17 6.38 5.95
N VAL A 108 11.25 5.96 4.69
CA VAL A 108 11.32 6.83 3.52
C VAL A 108 9.92 7.05 2.96
N ASN A 109 9.58 8.31 2.67
CA ASN A 109 8.39 8.68 1.95
C ASN A 109 8.77 9.25 0.58
N HIS A 110 8.04 8.86 -0.47
CA HIS A 110 8.06 9.52 -1.77
C HIS A 110 7.73 11.01 -1.60
N GLY A 111 8.46 11.88 -2.28
CA GLY A 111 8.32 13.33 -2.13
C GLY A 111 9.14 13.94 -0.98
N SER A 112 9.82 13.12 -0.14
CA SER A 112 10.63 13.66 0.98
C SER A 112 12.04 13.07 1.01
N LEU A 113 12.67 12.94 -0.16
CA LEU A 113 14.08 12.56 -0.30
C LEU A 113 14.99 13.76 -0.06
N SER A 114 16.22 13.51 0.36
CA SER A 114 17.22 14.58 0.44
C SER A 114 17.51 15.19 -0.94
N GLU A 115 17.91 16.45 -0.97
CA GLU A 115 18.26 17.16 -2.21
C GLU A 115 19.32 16.40 -3.03
N ARG A 116 20.29 15.77 -2.36
CA ARG A 116 21.33 14.94 -2.98
C ARG A 116 20.74 13.72 -3.67
N MET A 117 19.80 13.02 -3.02
CA MET A 117 19.09 11.87 -3.61
C MET A 117 18.21 12.28 -4.79
N MET A 118 17.49 13.39 -4.64
CA MET A 118 16.66 13.95 -5.71
C MET A 118 17.48 14.30 -6.95
N LYS A 119 18.68 14.90 -6.78
CA LYS A 119 19.57 15.22 -7.91
C LYS A 119 20.13 13.99 -8.61
N LYS A 120 20.40 12.90 -7.87
CA LYS A 120 21.05 11.70 -8.41
C LYS A 120 20.07 10.70 -9.00
N TYR A 121 18.94 10.47 -8.37
CA TYR A 121 18.01 9.41 -8.71
C TYR A 121 16.60 9.91 -9.08
N GLY A 122 16.28 11.19 -8.81
CA GLY A 122 14.92 11.70 -8.89
C GLY A 122 14.04 11.14 -7.76
N ASP A 123 12.76 11.47 -7.81
CA ASP A 123 11.75 10.92 -6.89
C ASP A 123 11.20 9.59 -7.43
N THR A 124 12.01 8.57 -7.37
CA THR A 124 11.80 7.23 -7.95
C THR A 124 11.88 6.13 -6.89
N PRO A 125 11.39 4.92 -7.16
CA PRO A 125 11.63 3.77 -6.29
C PRO A 125 13.11 3.55 -5.95
N GLU A 126 14.00 3.71 -6.93
CA GLU A 126 15.44 3.57 -6.77
C GLU A 126 16.01 4.63 -5.81
N GLY A 127 15.57 5.89 -5.96
CA GLY A 127 15.96 6.98 -5.06
C GLY A 127 15.50 6.76 -3.62
N MET A 128 14.28 6.24 -3.45
CA MET A 128 13.76 5.86 -2.13
C MET A 128 14.58 4.73 -1.50
N VAL A 129 14.90 3.70 -2.28
CA VAL A 129 15.67 2.53 -1.82
C VAL A 129 17.07 2.95 -1.42
N GLU A 130 17.80 3.69 -2.26
CA GLU A 130 19.16 4.09 -1.93
C GLU A 130 19.20 5.04 -0.72
N SER A 131 18.21 5.90 -0.55
CA SER A 131 18.04 6.73 0.65
C SER A 131 17.92 5.91 1.93
N ALA A 132 17.22 4.79 1.90
CA ALA A 132 17.13 3.87 3.04
C ALA A 132 18.42 3.07 3.21
N MET A 133 19.00 2.56 2.12
CA MET A 133 20.18 1.69 2.15
C MET A 133 21.40 2.37 2.76
N GLU A 134 21.57 3.68 2.56
CA GLU A 134 22.63 4.43 3.23
C GLU A 134 22.56 4.28 4.76
N PHE A 135 21.36 4.38 5.33
CA PHE A 135 21.16 4.25 6.77
C PHE A 135 21.24 2.78 7.23
N LEU A 136 20.73 1.85 6.41
CA LEU A 136 20.78 0.42 6.74
C LEU A 136 22.21 -0.12 6.74
N ARG A 137 23.07 0.34 5.82
CA ARG A 137 24.50 -0.01 5.81
C ARG A 137 25.20 0.45 7.09
N ILE A 138 24.89 1.66 7.59
CA ILE A 138 25.41 2.16 8.88
C ILE A 138 24.92 1.28 10.04
N CYS A 139 23.63 0.89 10.06
CA CYS A 139 23.10 0.00 11.09
C CYS A 139 23.81 -1.36 11.07
N ARG A 140 23.98 -1.97 9.89
CA ARG A 140 24.71 -3.23 9.69
C ARG A 140 26.14 -3.11 10.18
N ASP A 141 26.87 -2.08 9.74
CA ASP A 141 28.30 -1.89 10.07
C ASP A 141 28.50 -1.67 11.58
N GLN A 142 27.50 -1.13 12.25
CA GLN A 142 27.46 -1.03 13.72
C GLN A 142 26.86 -2.26 14.43
N GLN A 143 26.48 -3.31 13.70
CA GLN A 143 25.83 -4.51 14.27
C GLN A 143 24.56 -4.17 15.08
N PHE A 144 23.71 -3.30 14.54
CA PHE A 144 22.45 -2.90 15.15
C PHE A 144 21.28 -3.47 14.37
N ASP A 145 20.69 -4.56 14.88
CA ASP A 145 19.66 -5.36 14.20
C ASP A 145 18.21 -5.00 14.59
N GLN A 146 18.02 -4.15 15.62
CA GLN A 146 16.68 -3.72 16.02
C GLN A 146 16.15 -2.63 15.07
N VAL A 147 16.06 -2.96 13.79
CA VAL A 147 15.68 -2.04 12.71
C VAL A 147 14.43 -2.53 12.01
N VAL A 148 13.56 -1.60 11.63
CA VAL A 148 12.40 -1.82 10.75
C VAL A 148 12.51 -0.85 9.58
N VAL A 149 12.17 -1.28 8.38
CA VAL A 149 12.22 -0.45 7.16
C VAL A 149 10.82 -0.16 6.65
N SER A 150 10.59 1.02 6.12
CA SER A 150 9.32 1.32 5.44
C SER A 150 9.51 2.24 4.24
N MET A 151 8.99 1.81 3.09
CA MET A 151 8.90 2.59 1.84
C MET A 151 7.44 2.97 1.62
N LYS A 152 7.11 4.25 1.68
CA LYS A 152 5.73 4.73 1.57
C LYS A 152 5.55 5.74 0.46
N ALA A 153 4.47 5.60 -0.28
CA ALA A 153 4.04 6.55 -1.30
C ALA A 153 2.51 6.60 -1.34
N SER A 154 1.95 7.72 -1.79
CA SER A 154 0.53 7.85 -2.13
C SER A 154 0.20 7.18 -3.48
N ASN A 155 1.19 7.10 -4.36
CA ASN A 155 1.13 6.31 -5.59
C ASN A 155 1.39 4.83 -5.26
N VAL A 156 0.35 4.00 -5.42
CA VAL A 156 0.39 2.58 -5.07
C VAL A 156 1.47 1.82 -5.85
N ARG A 157 1.67 2.12 -7.15
CA ARG A 157 2.74 1.50 -7.96
C ARG A 157 4.13 1.79 -7.38
N VAL A 158 4.42 3.07 -7.08
CA VAL A 158 5.71 3.48 -6.50
C VAL A 158 5.94 2.77 -5.17
N MET A 159 4.91 2.69 -4.32
CA MET A 159 4.98 2.00 -3.03
C MET A 159 5.30 0.51 -3.21
N VAL A 160 4.62 -0.18 -4.13
CA VAL A 160 4.85 -1.60 -4.39
C VAL A 160 6.25 -1.85 -4.94
N TYR A 161 6.65 -1.07 -5.94
CA TYR A 161 7.97 -1.23 -6.57
C TYR A 161 9.13 -0.93 -5.62
N ALA A 162 9.02 0.14 -4.82
CA ALA A 162 10.05 0.47 -3.83
C ALA A 162 10.20 -0.64 -2.76
N ASN A 163 9.09 -1.24 -2.30
CA ASN A 163 9.17 -2.33 -1.32
C ASN A 163 9.70 -3.64 -1.93
N ARG A 164 9.37 -3.98 -3.17
CA ARG A 164 9.97 -5.11 -3.88
C ARG A 164 11.47 -4.91 -4.05
N LEU A 165 11.87 -3.73 -4.51
CA LEU A 165 13.27 -3.41 -4.76
C LEU A 165 14.10 -3.41 -3.47
N ILE A 166 13.62 -2.79 -2.38
CA ILE A 166 14.36 -2.79 -1.12
C ILE A 166 14.51 -4.20 -0.54
N ALA A 167 13.50 -5.07 -0.66
CA ALA A 167 13.57 -6.46 -0.21
C ALA A 167 14.70 -7.20 -0.93
N ASP A 168 14.79 -7.08 -2.25
CA ASP A 168 15.82 -7.75 -3.05
C ASP A 168 17.21 -7.15 -2.81
N VAL A 169 17.34 -5.81 -2.71
CA VAL A 169 18.63 -5.15 -2.42
C VAL A 169 19.14 -5.53 -1.03
N MET A 170 18.27 -5.54 0.00
CA MET A 170 18.64 -5.99 1.34
C MET A 170 19.12 -7.45 1.33
N LYS A 171 18.37 -8.34 0.66
CA LYS A 171 18.77 -9.75 0.52
C LYS A 171 20.13 -9.91 -0.12
N ASN A 172 20.40 -9.19 -1.21
CA ASN A 172 21.67 -9.24 -1.94
C ASN A 172 22.85 -8.70 -1.11
N GLU A 173 22.60 -7.76 -0.19
CA GLU A 173 23.60 -7.24 0.74
C GLU A 173 23.64 -7.99 2.09
N GLY A 174 22.98 -9.14 2.21
CA GLY A 174 22.96 -9.97 3.41
C GLY A 174 22.18 -9.39 4.58
N MET A 175 21.21 -8.51 4.32
CA MET A 175 20.35 -7.92 5.33
C MET A 175 18.95 -8.56 5.30
N ASN A 176 18.32 -8.70 6.48
CA ASN A 176 16.96 -9.24 6.63
C ASN A 176 16.16 -8.42 7.66
N TYR A 177 16.04 -7.11 7.42
CA TYR A 177 15.27 -6.24 8.29
C TYR A 177 13.77 -6.31 7.97
N PRO A 178 12.90 -6.37 9.01
CA PRO A 178 11.45 -6.38 8.82
C PRO A 178 10.94 -5.17 8.05
N LEU A 179 9.95 -5.40 7.18
CA LEU A 179 9.30 -4.37 6.38
C LEU A 179 7.94 -3.96 6.95
N HIS A 180 7.73 -2.64 7.07
CA HIS A 180 6.47 -2.04 7.50
C HIS A 180 5.75 -1.42 6.31
N LEU A 181 4.68 -2.07 5.86
CA LEU A 181 3.94 -1.67 4.68
C LEU A 181 2.86 -0.63 4.95
N GLY A 182 2.51 0.12 3.93
CA GLY A 182 1.33 1.00 3.93
C GLY A 182 1.37 2.03 2.83
N VAL A 183 0.22 2.28 2.23
CA VAL A 183 0.01 3.43 1.34
C VAL A 183 -0.15 4.66 2.23
N THR A 184 0.62 5.72 1.98
CA THR A 184 0.44 6.99 2.69
C THR A 184 -0.57 7.87 1.95
N GLU A 185 -1.28 8.72 2.69
CA GLU A 185 -2.22 9.69 2.08
C GLU A 185 -3.27 9.01 1.17
N ALA A 186 -3.75 7.85 1.58
CA ALA A 186 -4.64 7.04 0.77
C ALA A 186 -6.02 7.71 0.54
N GLY A 187 -6.39 8.68 1.38
CA GLY A 187 -7.69 9.34 1.34
C GLY A 187 -8.67 8.72 2.34
N GLU A 188 -9.95 8.91 2.11
CA GLU A 188 -11.03 8.43 2.97
C GLU A 188 -11.97 7.47 2.23
N GLY A 189 -12.88 6.84 2.98
CA GLY A 189 -13.98 6.04 2.45
C GLY A 189 -13.51 4.87 1.57
N GLU A 190 -14.20 4.70 0.45
CA GLU A 190 -13.91 3.64 -0.52
C GLU A 190 -12.51 3.75 -1.12
N ASP A 191 -12.11 4.95 -1.54
CA ASP A 191 -10.83 5.16 -2.23
C ASP A 191 -9.62 4.83 -1.36
N GLY A 192 -9.65 5.25 -0.08
CA GLY A 192 -8.59 4.96 0.87
C GLY A 192 -8.45 3.48 1.16
N ARG A 193 -9.57 2.77 1.28
CA ARG A 193 -9.62 1.32 1.50
C ARG A 193 -9.12 0.55 0.28
N ILE A 194 -9.57 0.90 -0.92
CA ILE A 194 -9.13 0.26 -2.18
C ILE A 194 -7.62 0.46 -2.39
N LYS A 195 -7.11 1.70 -2.27
CA LYS A 195 -5.66 1.97 -2.41
C LYS A 195 -4.84 1.17 -1.41
N SER A 196 -5.28 1.11 -0.15
CA SER A 196 -4.61 0.34 0.91
C SER A 196 -4.66 -1.15 0.62
N ALA A 197 -5.81 -1.69 0.22
CA ALA A 197 -5.98 -3.10 -0.12
C ALA A 197 -5.09 -3.49 -1.33
N VAL A 198 -5.15 -2.73 -2.42
CA VAL A 198 -4.30 -2.99 -3.60
C VAL A 198 -2.83 -3.00 -3.22
N GLY A 199 -2.34 -1.94 -2.55
CA GLY A 199 -0.91 -1.81 -2.29
C GLY A 199 -0.38 -2.81 -1.27
N ILE A 200 -1.04 -2.94 -0.13
CA ILE A 200 -0.59 -3.81 0.96
C ILE A 200 -0.72 -5.28 0.56
N SER A 201 -1.89 -5.69 0.04
CA SER A 201 -2.11 -7.11 -0.29
C SER A 201 -1.26 -7.59 -1.48
N THR A 202 -0.89 -6.70 -2.41
CA THR A 202 0.07 -7.07 -3.48
C THR A 202 1.40 -7.51 -2.90
N LEU A 203 1.93 -6.77 -1.94
CA LEU A 203 3.21 -7.10 -1.31
C LEU A 203 3.10 -8.32 -0.38
N LEU A 204 2.04 -8.41 0.42
CA LEU A 204 1.81 -9.56 1.28
C LEU A 204 1.67 -10.86 0.47
N ALA A 205 1.01 -10.82 -0.69
CA ALA A 205 0.91 -11.98 -1.60
C ALA A 205 2.25 -12.32 -2.26
N ASP A 206 3.20 -11.36 -2.34
CA ASP A 206 4.59 -11.58 -2.75
C ASP A 206 5.46 -12.17 -1.60
N GLY A 207 4.91 -12.36 -0.41
CA GLY A 207 5.66 -12.73 0.79
C GLY A 207 6.48 -11.59 1.39
N ILE A 208 6.16 -10.34 1.06
CA ILE A 208 6.88 -9.13 1.51
C ILE A 208 6.01 -8.39 2.54
N GLY A 209 6.56 -8.18 3.74
CA GLY A 209 5.95 -7.38 4.80
C GLY A 209 5.69 -8.12 6.09
N ASP A 210 6.06 -7.49 7.20
CA ASP A 210 5.99 -8.06 8.56
C ASP A 210 4.98 -7.32 9.42
N THR A 211 4.80 -6.03 9.17
CA THR A 211 3.78 -5.19 9.79
C THR A 211 3.14 -4.28 8.78
N ILE A 212 1.90 -3.89 9.02
CA ILE A 212 1.16 -2.99 8.11
C ILE A 212 0.55 -1.79 8.84
N ARG A 213 0.27 -0.74 8.09
CA ARG A 213 -0.61 0.34 8.51
C ARG A 213 -1.51 0.78 7.36
N VAL A 214 -2.80 0.70 7.57
CA VAL A 214 -3.79 1.41 6.75
C VAL A 214 -3.77 2.89 7.16
N SER A 215 -3.90 3.81 6.22
CA SER A 215 -3.79 5.26 6.46
C SER A 215 -4.99 5.96 5.82
N LEU A 216 -6.01 6.22 6.63
CA LEU A 216 -7.26 6.85 6.20
C LEU A 216 -7.39 8.26 6.77
N THR A 217 -8.04 9.15 6.01
CA THR A 217 -8.44 10.48 6.50
C THR A 217 -9.73 10.34 7.31
N GLU A 218 -9.67 9.53 8.35
CA GLU A 218 -10.76 9.14 9.25
C GLU A 218 -10.21 9.06 10.68
N GLU A 219 -11.07 8.76 11.67
CA GLU A 219 -10.61 8.53 13.05
C GLU A 219 -9.64 7.33 13.11
N PRO A 220 -8.52 7.44 13.86
CA PRO A 220 -7.44 6.44 13.82
C PRO A 220 -7.86 5.01 14.20
N GLU A 221 -8.85 4.85 15.06
CA GLU A 221 -9.36 3.54 15.46
C GLU A 221 -10.05 2.78 14.32
N ILE A 222 -10.57 3.48 13.30
CA ILE A 222 -11.22 2.89 12.12
C ILE A 222 -10.20 2.21 11.20
N GLU A 223 -8.93 2.65 11.20
CA GLU A 223 -7.84 2.02 10.43
C GLU A 223 -7.63 0.55 10.83
N ILE A 224 -7.86 0.19 12.10
CA ILE A 224 -7.46 -1.10 12.66
C ILE A 224 -8.31 -2.28 12.15
N PRO A 225 -9.65 -2.23 12.16
CA PRO A 225 -10.47 -3.30 11.58
C PRO A 225 -10.16 -3.55 10.10
N VAL A 226 -9.93 -2.48 9.32
CA VAL A 226 -9.57 -2.60 7.90
C VAL A 226 -8.22 -3.31 7.75
N ALA A 227 -7.21 -2.91 8.53
CA ALA A 227 -5.89 -3.56 8.52
C ALA A 227 -5.98 -5.06 8.91
N ARG A 228 -6.76 -5.40 9.94
CA ARG A 228 -6.97 -6.79 10.37
C ARG A 228 -7.63 -7.64 9.28
N LYS A 229 -8.63 -7.09 8.57
CA LYS A 229 -9.27 -7.78 7.44
C LYS A 229 -8.26 -8.07 6.31
N LEU A 230 -7.39 -7.11 5.97
CA LEU A 230 -6.37 -7.32 4.94
C LEU A 230 -5.38 -8.41 5.32
N VAL A 231 -4.92 -8.45 6.58
CA VAL A 231 -4.03 -9.52 7.08
C VAL A 231 -4.74 -10.88 7.04
N ALA A 232 -6.02 -10.94 7.43
CA ALA A 232 -6.78 -12.18 7.42
C ALA A 232 -6.95 -12.75 5.99
N LEU A 233 -7.10 -11.90 4.98
CA LEU A 233 -7.19 -12.35 3.57
C LEU A 233 -5.92 -13.06 3.11
N VAL A 234 -4.74 -12.61 3.58
CA VAL A 234 -3.45 -13.21 3.21
C VAL A 234 -3.15 -14.45 4.03
N ASN A 235 -3.50 -14.47 5.32
CA ASN A 235 -3.30 -15.65 6.18
C ASN A 235 -4.13 -16.86 5.71
N ASN A 236 -5.15 -16.66 4.90
CA ASN A 236 -5.95 -17.72 4.29
C ASN A 236 -5.35 -18.27 2.98
N ILE A 237 -4.19 -17.75 2.52
CA ILE A 237 -3.47 -18.30 1.38
C ILE A 237 -2.84 -19.64 1.78
N SER A 238 -3.14 -20.70 1.03
CA SER A 238 -2.56 -22.02 1.27
C SER A 238 -1.06 -22.01 0.94
N VAL A 239 -0.25 -22.52 1.87
CA VAL A 239 1.20 -22.64 1.69
C VAL A 239 1.56 -23.82 0.77
N ASP A 240 0.65 -24.79 0.62
CA ASP A 240 0.88 -26.03 -0.12
C ASP A 240 0.53 -25.93 -1.62
N GLU A 241 0.19 -24.74 -2.12
CA GLU A 241 -0.07 -24.57 -3.54
C GLU A 241 1.23 -24.63 -4.33
N SER A 242 1.41 -25.74 -5.09
CA SER A 242 2.49 -25.85 -6.07
C SER A 242 2.15 -25.01 -7.31
N TRP A 243 3.11 -24.19 -7.72
CA TRP A 243 3.02 -23.42 -8.97
C TRP A 243 3.91 -24.05 -10.03
N PRO A 244 3.46 -24.14 -11.28
CA PRO A 244 4.36 -24.48 -12.38
C PRO A 244 5.55 -23.51 -12.44
N GLU A 245 6.72 -24.00 -12.79
CA GLU A 245 7.90 -23.13 -12.93
C GLU A 245 7.61 -21.94 -13.84
N MET A 246 7.82 -20.76 -13.31
CA MET A 246 7.77 -19.50 -14.05
C MET A 246 9.20 -18.98 -14.20
N GLU A 247 9.63 -18.80 -15.44
CA GLU A 247 10.87 -18.06 -15.67
C GLU A 247 10.72 -16.66 -15.11
N GLU A 248 11.69 -16.20 -14.31
CA GLU A 248 11.74 -14.82 -13.86
C GLU A 248 11.92 -13.90 -15.07
N GLY A 249 10.82 -13.41 -15.63
CA GLY A 249 10.82 -12.59 -16.83
C GLY A 249 10.18 -11.23 -16.57
N GLY A 250 10.97 -10.17 -16.65
CA GLY A 250 10.51 -8.79 -16.60
C GLY A 250 10.94 -8.02 -15.36
N ASN A 251 10.97 -6.70 -15.48
CA ASN A 251 11.31 -5.81 -14.37
C ASN A 251 10.12 -5.72 -13.40
N ARG A 252 10.26 -6.29 -12.18
CA ARG A 252 9.25 -6.27 -11.11
C ARG A 252 9.11 -4.91 -10.42
N TYR A 253 9.98 -3.96 -10.78
CA TYR A 253 10.11 -2.65 -10.13
C TYR A 253 9.67 -1.50 -11.01
N SER A 254 9.13 -1.80 -12.21
CA SER A 254 8.59 -0.81 -13.13
C SER A 254 7.36 -1.34 -13.86
N PHE A 255 6.52 -0.39 -14.29
CA PHE A 255 5.30 -0.73 -15.02
C PHE A 255 5.57 -1.04 -16.47
N THR A 256 5.18 -2.23 -16.90
CA THR A 256 5.14 -2.61 -18.33
C THR A 256 3.82 -3.31 -18.63
N ARG A 257 2.95 -2.66 -19.38
CA ARG A 257 1.69 -3.28 -19.78
C ARG A 257 1.93 -4.43 -20.74
N ARG A 258 1.27 -5.56 -20.51
CA ARG A 258 1.22 -6.67 -21.47
C ARG A 258 0.64 -6.18 -22.78
N LYS A 259 1.32 -6.44 -23.88
CA LYS A 259 0.81 -6.12 -25.22
C LYS A 259 -0.28 -7.12 -25.59
N THR A 260 -1.48 -6.60 -25.90
CA THR A 260 -2.62 -7.37 -26.37
C THR A 260 -3.12 -6.79 -27.68
N ARG A 261 -3.77 -7.60 -28.50
CA ARG A 261 -4.48 -7.08 -29.66
C ARG A 261 -5.70 -6.27 -29.24
N LEU A 262 -6.14 -5.39 -30.10
CA LEU A 262 -7.42 -4.70 -29.93
C LEU A 262 -8.54 -5.58 -30.49
N THR A 263 -9.43 -6.06 -29.61
CA THR A 263 -10.65 -6.76 -29.99
C THR A 263 -11.84 -5.84 -29.71
N ARG A 264 -12.33 -5.19 -30.74
CA ARG A 264 -13.34 -4.12 -30.66
C ARG A 264 -12.83 -2.96 -29.79
N ASN A 265 -13.41 -2.76 -28.60
CA ASN A 265 -12.95 -1.76 -27.64
C ASN A 265 -12.22 -2.35 -26.42
N ILE A 266 -11.74 -3.61 -26.50
CA ILE A 266 -11.07 -4.32 -25.42
C ILE A 266 -9.62 -4.62 -25.83
N GLY A 267 -8.66 -4.31 -24.95
CA GLY A 267 -7.24 -4.59 -25.20
C GLY A 267 -6.51 -3.48 -25.97
N GLY A 268 -5.36 -3.82 -26.53
CA GLY A 268 -4.48 -2.86 -27.21
C GLY A 268 -4.03 -1.73 -26.28
N SER A 269 -4.09 -0.51 -26.74
CA SER A 269 -3.80 0.70 -25.97
C SER A 269 -4.99 1.24 -25.17
N GLN A 270 -6.18 0.64 -25.31
CA GLN A 270 -7.38 1.09 -24.61
C GLN A 270 -7.24 0.90 -23.09
N PRO A 271 -7.81 1.80 -22.27
CA PRO A 271 -7.94 1.54 -20.84
C PRO A 271 -8.72 0.24 -20.57
N PRO A 272 -8.40 -0.50 -19.50
CA PRO A 272 -9.18 -1.69 -19.13
C PRO A 272 -10.66 -1.36 -18.94
N ILE A 273 -11.54 -2.22 -19.46
CA ILE A 273 -13.00 -2.05 -19.35
C ILE A 273 -13.55 -2.61 -18.05
N VAL A 274 -14.74 -2.15 -17.67
CA VAL A 274 -15.51 -2.70 -16.56
C VAL A 274 -16.82 -3.26 -17.10
N ILE A 275 -17.00 -4.58 -17.03
CA ILE A 275 -18.24 -5.24 -17.48
C ILE A 275 -19.39 -4.82 -16.56
N GLY A 276 -20.51 -4.43 -17.17
CA GLY A 276 -21.66 -3.87 -16.47
C GLY A 276 -21.68 -2.34 -16.36
N SER A 277 -20.53 -1.67 -16.59
CA SER A 277 -20.43 -0.21 -16.68
C SER A 277 -20.18 0.25 -18.13
N ASP A 278 -19.24 -0.40 -18.79
CA ASP A 278 -18.86 -0.04 -20.16
C ASP A 278 -19.64 -0.85 -21.20
N LYS A 279 -20.03 -0.20 -22.27
CA LYS A 279 -20.65 -0.88 -23.40
C LYS A 279 -19.59 -1.58 -24.23
N VAL A 280 -19.69 -2.90 -24.38
CA VAL A 280 -18.91 -3.66 -25.35
C VAL A 280 -19.46 -3.40 -26.75
N THR A 281 -18.60 -3.01 -27.70
CA THR A 281 -19.03 -2.67 -29.06
C THR A 281 -18.84 -3.84 -30.00
N GLY A 282 -19.88 -4.14 -30.82
CA GLY A 282 -19.87 -5.22 -31.81
C GLY A 282 -19.83 -6.62 -31.21
N ASP A 283 -19.68 -7.62 -32.07
CA ASP A 283 -19.63 -9.01 -31.64
C ASP A 283 -18.24 -9.35 -31.07
N VAL A 284 -18.22 -9.86 -29.84
CA VAL A 284 -17.06 -10.36 -29.13
C VAL A 284 -17.31 -11.78 -28.70
N HIS A 285 -16.40 -12.67 -29.03
CA HIS A 285 -16.44 -14.06 -28.56
C HIS A 285 -15.77 -14.18 -27.20
N PHE A 286 -16.54 -14.21 -26.12
CA PHE A 286 -16.04 -14.41 -24.77
C PHE A 286 -15.75 -15.89 -24.51
N ILE A 287 -14.47 -16.23 -24.35
CA ILE A 287 -14.01 -17.59 -23.97
C ILE A 287 -13.78 -17.60 -22.45
N HIS A 288 -14.55 -18.40 -21.74
CA HIS A 288 -14.45 -18.54 -20.30
C HIS A 288 -13.48 -19.67 -19.92
N ALA A 289 -12.54 -19.38 -19.01
CA ALA A 289 -11.61 -20.36 -18.48
C ALA A 289 -11.29 -20.08 -17.01
N SER A 290 -10.80 -21.13 -16.35
CA SER A 290 -10.22 -21.10 -15.00
C SER A 290 -8.86 -21.80 -15.03
N PHE A 291 -8.23 -21.97 -13.87
CA PHE A 291 -6.88 -22.54 -13.77
C PHE A 291 -6.74 -23.87 -14.55
N THR A 292 -7.65 -24.81 -14.32
CA THR A 292 -7.63 -26.13 -14.98
C THR A 292 -7.95 -26.09 -16.47
N GLY A 293 -8.58 -25.02 -16.95
CA GLY A 293 -8.95 -24.83 -18.35
C GLY A 293 -7.85 -24.21 -19.22
N VAL A 294 -6.73 -23.75 -18.63
CA VAL A 294 -5.64 -23.13 -19.40
C VAL A 294 -4.66 -24.18 -19.88
N HIS A 295 -4.79 -24.57 -21.13
CA HIS A 295 -3.96 -25.57 -21.80
C HIS A 295 -3.65 -25.13 -23.25
N GLU A 296 -2.78 -25.86 -23.94
CA GLU A 296 -2.29 -25.50 -25.27
C GLU A 296 -3.42 -25.29 -26.29
N SER A 297 -4.47 -26.11 -26.26
CA SER A 297 -5.60 -25.97 -27.19
C SER A 297 -6.38 -24.68 -26.95
N LEU A 298 -6.54 -24.21 -25.69
CA LEU A 298 -7.14 -22.90 -25.41
C LEU A 298 -6.29 -21.78 -26.01
N ILE A 299 -4.98 -21.82 -25.79
CA ILE A 299 -4.04 -20.81 -26.31
C ILE A 299 -4.09 -20.78 -27.84
N LYS A 300 -4.12 -21.96 -28.48
CA LYS A 300 -4.26 -22.08 -29.93
C LYS A 300 -5.58 -21.43 -30.42
N ASN A 301 -6.71 -21.78 -29.80
CA ASN A 301 -8.00 -21.20 -30.15
C ASN A 301 -8.02 -19.67 -29.99
N LEU A 302 -7.47 -19.15 -28.90
CA LEU A 302 -7.33 -17.70 -28.67
C LEU A 302 -6.45 -17.01 -29.72
N ASN A 303 -5.45 -17.72 -30.25
CA ASN A 303 -4.56 -17.19 -31.30
C ASN A 303 -5.23 -17.25 -32.69
N GLU A 304 -6.03 -18.25 -32.97
CA GLU A 304 -6.75 -18.41 -34.24
C GLU A 304 -7.95 -17.48 -34.37
N ASP A 305 -8.78 -17.40 -33.33
CA ASP A 305 -9.96 -16.51 -33.32
C ASP A 305 -9.60 -15.10 -32.82
N LYS A 306 -9.40 -14.16 -33.75
CA LYS A 306 -9.05 -12.77 -33.40
C LYS A 306 -10.22 -11.96 -32.82
N SER A 307 -11.43 -12.47 -32.86
CA SER A 307 -12.61 -11.87 -32.18
C SER A 307 -12.72 -12.29 -30.71
N SER A 308 -11.90 -13.24 -30.26
CA SER A 308 -11.97 -13.79 -28.92
C SER A 308 -11.34 -12.89 -27.86
N VAL A 309 -11.96 -12.87 -26.67
CA VAL A 309 -11.50 -12.26 -25.43
C VAL A 309 -11.56 -13.33 -24.33
N LEU A 310 -10.48 -13.54 -23.60
CA LEU A 310 -10.45 -14.47 -22.50
C LEU A 310 -11.11 -13.85 -21.27
N VAL A 311 -12.13 -14.49 -20.72
CA VAL A 311 -12.72 -14.20 -19.40
C VAL A 311 -12.18 -15.22 -18.43
N TYR A 312 -11.27 -14.80 -17.57
CA TYR A 312 -10.59 -15.69 -16.65
C TYR A 312 -11.13 -15.55 -15.22
N LYS A 313 -11.54 -16.68 -14.64
CA LYS A 313 -11.99 -16.78 -13.25
C LYS A 313 -10.95 -17.54 -12.45
N PRO A 314 -10.24 -16.88 -11.50
CA PRO A 314 -9.26 -17.55 -10.66
C PRO A 314 -9.91 -18.51 -9.66
N GLU A 315 -9.21 -19.60 -9.32
CA GLU A 315 -9.67 -20.69 -8.44
C GLU A 315 -8.73 -20.92 -7.25
N LYS A 316 -7.48 -20.48 -7.34
CA LYS A 316 -6.48 -20.67 -6.29
C LYS A 316 -6.64 -19.72 -5.13
N SER A 317 -6.15 -20.10 -3.95
CA SER A 317 -6.18 -19.24 -2.76
C SER A 317 -5.29 -18.02 -2.94
N ASN A 318 -4.13 -18.16 -3.58
CA ASN A 318 -3.28 -17.03 -3.99
C ASN A 318 -3.67 -16.57 -5.40
N VAL A 319 -4.77 -15.82 -5.48
CA VAL A 319 -5.28 -15.28 -6.75
C VAL A 319 -4.22 -14.46 -7.49
N GLN A 320 -3.41 -13.66 -6.80
CA GLN A 320 -2.41 -12.83 -7.46
C GLN A 320 -1.30 -13.68 -8.12
N ALA A 321 -0.85 -14.74 -7.46
CA ALA A 321 0.11 -15.68 -8.04
C ALA A 321 -0.50 -16.39 -9.26
N GLU A 322 -1.77 -16.79 -9.17
CA GLU A 322 -2.50 -17.41 -10.28
C GLU A 322 -2.62 -16.50 -11.51
N LEU A 323 -2.96 -15.23 -11.30
CA LEU A 323 -3.06 -14.27 -12.40
C LEU A 323 -1.70 -13.98 -13.05
N ARG A 324 -0.61 -13.97 -12.28
CA ARG A 324 0.75 -13.88 -12.83
C ARG A 324 1.12 -15.11 -13.64
N TRP A 325 0.82 -16.29 -13.11
CA TRP A 325 1.01 -17.56 -13.84
C TRP A 325 0.25 -17.56 -15.17
N LEU A 326 -1.02 -17.15 -15.17
CA LEU A 326 -1.80 -17.02 -16.39
C LEU A 326 -1.10 -16.10 -17.41
N CYS A 327 -0.67 -14.92 -16.97
CA CYS A 327 -0.02 -13.96 -17.86
C CYS A 327 1.31 -14.48 -18.40
N HIS A 328 2.09 -15.20 -17.58
CA HIS A 328 3.31 -15.88 -18.04
C HIS A 328 2.98 -16.94 -19.09
N THR A 329 1.99 -17.79 -18.83
CA THR A 329 1.55 -18.85 -19.73
C THR A 329 1.08 -18.31 -21.07
N LEU A 330 0.28 -17.23 -21.07
CA LEU A 330 -0.15 -16.57 -22.31
C LEU A 330 1.03 -15.93 -23.08
N LYS A 331 2.01 -15.35 -22.37
CA LYS A 331 3.24 -14.82 -23.01
C LYS A 331 4.06 -15.92 -23.66
N LYS A 332 4.28 -17.05 -22.95
CA LYS A 332 4.99 -18.21 -23.45
C LYS A 332 4.31 -18.80 -24.68
N GLY A 333 2.98 -18.81 -24.71
CA GLY A 333 2.18 -19.24 -25.87
C GLY A 333 2.01 -18.17 -26.96
N HIS A 334 2.77 -17.05 -26.89
CA HIS A 334 2.67 -15.94 -27.84
C HIS A 334 1.22 -15.45 -28.05
N CYS A 335 0.39 -15.54 -27.02
CA CYS A 335 -1.02 -15.20 -27.07
C CYS A 335 -1.20 -13.71 -26.79
N ASP A 336 -1.76 -12.99 -27.76
CA ASP A 336 -2.06 -11.55 -27.66
C ASP A 336 -3.54 -11.26 -27.37
N ALA A 337 -4.33 -12.29 -27.04
CA ALA A 337 -5.75 -12.12 -26.70
C ALA A 337 -5.92 -11.21 -25.47
N PRO A 338 -6.89 -10.27 -25.49
CA PRO A 338 -7.26 -9.52 -24.30
C PRO A 338 -7.79 -10.42 -23.19
N VAL A 339 -7.60 -10.01 -21.93
CA VAL A 339 -8.01 -10.77 -20.76
C VAL A 339 -8.87 -9.91 -19.84
N ILE A 340 -10.05 -10.41 -19.48
CA ILE A 340 -10.92 -9.86 -18.44
C ILE A 340 -10.86 -10.76 -17.24
N PHE A 341 -10.52 -10.22 -16.06
CA PHE A 341 -10.56 -10.96 -14.81
C PHE A 341 -11.95 -10.92 -14.21
N ARG A 342 -12.51 -12.10 -13.94
CA ARG A 342 -13.83 -12.27 -13.35
C ARG A 342 -13.73 -12.76 -11.92
N LEU A 343 -14.44 -12.10 -10.99
CA LEU A 343 -14.66 -12.58 -9.63
C LEU A 343 -16.15 -12.63 -9.34
N ASP A 344 -16.60 -13.79 -8.89
CA ASP A 344 -17.95 -13.99 -8.36
C ASP A 344 -17.83 -14.12 -6.84
N LEU A 345 -18.16 -13.07 -6.09
CA LEU A 345 -17.97 -13.00 -4.65
C LEU A 345 -19.30 -12.85 -3.91
N ASN A 346 -19.43 -13.52 -2.78
CA ASN A 346 -20.61 -13.45 -1.92
C ASN A 346 -20.19 -13.06 -0.49
N GLU A 347 -19.65 -11.86 -0.35
CA GLU A 347 -19.21 -11.32 0.93
C GLU A 347 -20.39 -10.72 1.72
N GLU A 348 -20.32 -10.76 3.05
CA GLU A 348 -21.37 -10.33 3.96
C GLU A 348 -21.80 -8.87 3.78
N ASN A 349 -20.82 -8.01 3.44
CA ASN A 349 -21.05 -6.57 3.28
C ASN A 349 -20.17 -5.98 2.19
N ASP A 350 -20.44 -4.74 1.81
CA ASP A 350 -19.77 -4.06 0.72
C ASP A 350 -18.30 -3.75 1.04
N GLU A 351 -17.92 -3.51 2.31
CA GLU A 351 -16.53 -3.31 2.70
C GLU A 351 -15.71 -4.61 2.51
N ALA A 352 -16.23 -5.75 2.95
CA ALA A 352 -15.56 -7.04 2.75
C ALA A 352 -15.39 -7.37 1.26
N PHE A 353 -16.44 -7.14 0.46
CA PHE A 353 -16.41 -7.29 -1.00
C PHE A 353 -15.35 -6.40 -1.64
N MET A 354 -15.30 -5.13 -1.28
CA MET A 354 -14.35 -4.14 -1.77
C MET A 354 -12.91 -4.53 -1.42
N LEU A 355 -12.64 -4.85 -0.15
CA LEU A 355 -11.30 -5.22 0.30
C LEU A 355 -10.80 -6.49 -0.38
N LYS A 356 -11.65 -7.51 -0.51
CA LYS A 356 -11.29 -8.78 -1.14
C LYS A 356 -11.05 -8.64 -2.64
N SER A 357 -11.97 -7.99 -3.36
CA SER A 357 -11.81 -7.72 -4.80
C SER A 357 -10.54 -6.94 -5.09
N SER A 358 -10.26 -5.89 -4.30
CA SER A 358 -9.09 -5.04 -4.44
C SER A 358 -7.79 -5.79 -4.13
N SER A 359 -7.79 -6.61 -3.07
CA SER A 359 -6.65 -7.44 -2.68
C SER A 359 -6.32 -8.49 -3.73
N TRP A 360 -7.31 -9.08 -4.38
CA TRP A 360 -7.12 -10.17 -5.32
C TRP A 360 -6.73 -9.69 -6.72
N LEU A 361 -7.32 -8.60 -7.21
CA LEU A 361 -7.08 -8.14 -8.59
C LEU A 361 -6.00 -7.06 -8.69
N GLY A 362 -5.78 -6.29 -7.62
CA GLY A 362 -4.92 -5.10 -7.68
C GLY A 362 -3.50 -5.40 -8.18
N GLY A 363 -2.87 -6.46 -7.69
CA GLY A 363 -1.51 -6.83 -8.07
C GLY A 363 -1.34 -7.09 -9.57
N ALA A 364 -2.32 -7.73 -10.22
CA ALA A 364 -2.26 -7.98 -11.65
C ALA A 364 -2.20 -6.66 -12.46
N PHE A 365 -3.03 -5.67 -12.10
CA PHE A 365 -3.02 -4.36 -12.77
C PHE A 365 -1.81 -3.50 -12.39
N ILE A 366 -1.23 -3.66 -11.19
CA ILE A 366 0.07 -3.07 -10.83
C ILE A 366 1.18 -3.62 -11.74
N ASP A 367 1.15 -4.91 -12.03
CA ASP A 367 2.12 -5.61 -12.88
C ASP A 367 1.83 -5.44 -14.39
N GLY A 368 0.80 -4.67 -14.74
CA GLY A 368 0.44 -4.36 -16.13
C GLY A 368 -0.35 -5.46 -16.85
N PHE A 369 -1.04 -6.34 -16.12
CA PHE A 369 -1.85 -7.43 -16.65
C PHE A 369 -3.33 -7.10 -16.58
N GLY A 370 -4.11 -7.63 -17.54
CA GLY A 370 -5.55 -7.48 -17.61
C GLY A 370 -6.02 -6.30 -18.47
N ASP A 371 -7.07 -6.57 -19.23
CA ASP A 371 -7.72 -5.62 -20.13
C ASP A 371 -9.15 -5.31 -19.67
N GLY A 372 -9.60 -5.91 -18.58
CA GLY A 372 -10.89 -5.61 -17.98
C GLY A 372 -11.14 -6.32 -16.66
N ILE A 373 -12.20 -5.86 -15.97
CA ILE A 373 -12.70 -6.41 -14.72
C ILE A 373 -14.18 -6.74 -14.87
N TRP A 374 -14.57 -7.91 -14.37
CA TRP A 374 -15.95 -8.34 -14.23
C TRP A 374 -16.20 -8.82 -12.81
N LEU A 375 -16.80 -7.97 -11.99
CA LEU A 375 -17.20 -8.31 -10.63
C LEU A 375 -18.69 -8.65 -10.61
N THR A 376 -19.04 -9.71 -9.87
CA THR A 376 -20.42 -10.05 -9.55
C THR A 376 -20.58 -10.31 -8.06
N LYS A 377 -21.72 -9.93 -7.51
CA LYS A 377 -22.13 -10.19 -6.14
C LYS A 377 -23.56 -10.71 -6.16
N GLN A 378 -23.85 -11.77 -5.43
CA GLN A 378 -25.18 -12.42 -5.47
C GLN A 378 -26.29 -11.47 -4.99
N PHE A 379 -25.99 -10.68 -3.95
CA PHE A 379 -26.89 -9.67 -3.41
C PHE A 379 -26.13 -8.35 -3.28
N GLU A 380 -26.47 -7.37 -4.11
CA GLU A 380 -25.95 -6.01 -3.98
C GLU A 380 -26.75 -5.26 -2.89
N ILE A 381 -26.08 -4.88 -1.80
CA ILE A 381 -26.65 -3.99 -0.77
C ILE A 381 -26.70 -2.56 -1.32
N THR A 382 -25.59 -2.12 -1.90
CA THR A 382 -25.49 -0.83 -2.56
C THR A 382 -25.57 -1.03 -4.07
N PRO A 383 -26.57 -0.50 -4.77
CA PRO A 383 -26.65 -0.60 -6.23
C PRO A 383 -25.40 -0.08 -6.91
N GLY A 384 -24.86 -0.86 -7.87
CA GLY A 384 -23.65 -0.47 -8.62
C GLY A 384 -22.34 -0.64 -7.88
N ILE A 385 -22.29 -1.30 -6.73
CA ILE A 385 -21.06 -1.52 -5.96
C ILE A 385 -19.98 -2.26 -6.78
N CYS A 386 -20.39 -3.25 -7.58
CA CYS A 386 -19.46 -4.00 -8.44
C CYS A 386 -18.72 -3.09 -9.42
N GLN A 387 -19.44 -2.16 -10.06
CA GLN A 387 -18.86 -1.21 -11.01
C GLN A 387 -18.00 -0.17 -10.31
N SER A 388 -18.45 0.38 -9.16
CA SER A 388 -17.69 1.36 -8.37
C SER A 388 -16.36 0.78 -7.91
N VAL A 389 -16.37 -0.41 -7.32
CA VAL A 389 -15.17 -1.10 -6.85
C VAL A 389 -14.22 -1.43 -8.01
N ALA A 390 -14.73 -1.95 -9.13
CA ALA A 390 -13.90 -2.24 -10.30
C ALA A 390 -13.20 -0.98 -10.85
N LEU A 391 -13.92 0.13 -11.00
CA LEU A 391 -13.35 1.41 -11.41
C LEU A 391 -12.34 1.95 -10.38
N GLY A 392 -12.64 1.79 -9.08
CA GLY A 392 -11.74 2.15 -7.99
C GLY A 392 -10.43 1.37 -8.02
N ILE A 393 -10.46 0.05 -8.25
CA ILE A 393 -9.27 -0.80 -8.42
C ILE A 393 -8.42 -0.30 -9.59
N LEU A 394 -9.03 -0.09 -10.75
CA LEU A 394 -8.32 0.39 -11.94
C LEU A 394 -7.69 1.76 -11.71
N GLN A 395 -8.37 2.66 -10.99
CA GLN A 395 -7.83 3.97 -10.65
C GLN A 395 -6.69 3.88 -9.63
N ALA A 396 -6.81 3.08 -8.58
CA ALA A 396 -5.75 2.84 -7.59
C ALA A 396 -4.48 2.28 -8.25
N CYS A 397 -4.65 1.39 -9.23
CA CYS A 397 -3.56 0.82 -10.05
C CYS A 397 -3.08 1.78 -11.15
N ARG A 398 -3.66 2.95 -11.32
CA ARG A 398 -3.38 3.87 -12.46
C ARG A 398 -3.52 3.21 -13.84
N ALA A 399 -4.38 2.20 -13.94
CA ALA A 399 -4.71 1.54 -15.20
C ALA A 399 -5.79 2.30 -15.98
N ARG A 400 -6.72 2.95 -15.25
CA ARG A 400 -7.78 3.81 -15.82
C ARG A 400 -8.15 4.90 -14.81
N ILE A 401 -8.30 6.13 -15.28
CA ILE A 401 -8.76 7.26 -14.46
C ILE A 401 -10.23 7.50 -14.75
N SER A 402 -11.07 7.37 -13.72
CA SER A 402 -12.54 7.46 -13.84
C SER A 402 -13.16 8.64 -13.09
N LYS A 403 -12.47 9.16 -12.07
CA LYS A 403 -12.94 10.25 -11.19
C LYS A 403 -11.80 11.17 -10.74
N THR A 404 -12.10 12.24 -10.04
CA THR A 404 -11.10 13.09 -9.34
C THR A 404 -10.34 12.22 -8.34
N GLU A 405 -9.02 12.34 -8.29
CA GLU A 405 -8.17 11.66 -7.30
C GLU A 405 -7.88 12.60 -6.14
N TYR A 406 -8.29 12.22 -4.93
CA TYR A 406 -7.93 12.93 -3.71
C TYR A 406 -6.77 12.24 -3.01
N ILE A 407 -5.72 13.02 -2.72
CA ILE A 407 -4.56 12.60 -1.96
C ILE A 407 -4.62 13.36 -0.65
N SER A 408 -5.04 12.69 0.43
CA SER A 408 -5.19 13.35 1.73
C SER A 408 -4.55 12.54 2.83
N CYS A 409 -3.83 13.23 3.73
CA CYS A 409 -3.17 12.59 4.84
C CYS A 409 -4.19 12.24 5.96
N PRO A 410 -3.87 11.26 6.83
CA PRO A 410 -4.76 10.85 7.91
C PRO A 410 -4.81 11.84 9.08
N SER A 411 -4.21 13.02 8.94
CA SER A 411 -3.92 13.93 10.06
C SER A 411 -2.88 13.34 11.04
N CYS A 412 -2.34 14.16 11.89
CA CYS A 412 -1.44 13.78 12.98
C CYS A 412 -1.31 14.96 13.95
N GLY A 413 -0.58 14.83 15.05
CA GLY A 413 -0.32 15.90 16.01
C GLY A 413 0.41 17.14 15.46
N ARG A 414 0.67 17.21 14.14
CA ARG A 414 1.16 18.41 13.44
C ARG A 414 0.06 19.18 12.72
N THR A 415 -1.16 18.64 12.67
CA THR A 415 -2.30 19.25 11.95
C THR A 415 -3.05 20.19 12.88
N HIS A 416 -3.18 21.45 12.48
CA HIS A 416 -3.79 22.51 13.30
C HIS A 416 -5.18 22.94 12.80
N PHE A 417 -5.82 22.18 11.90
CA PHE A 417 -7.16 22.43 11.39
C PHE A 417 -7.92 21.11 11.18
N ASN A 418 -9.23 21.18 11.02
CA ASN A 418 -10.05 20.01 10.74
C ASN A 418 -9.89 19.58 9.28
N LEU A 419 -8.98 18.62 9.06
CA LEU A 419 -8.66 18.12 7.71
C LEU A 419 -9.83 17.38 7.08
N MET A 420 -10.59 16.59 7.84
CA MET A 420 -11.72 15.81 7.34
C MET A 420 -12.83 16.73 6.82
N ASP A 421 -13.18 17.78 7.58
CA ASP A 421 -14.18 18.76 7.17
C ASP A 421 -13.71 19.55 5.93
N THR A 422 -12.45 19.96 5.91
CA THR A 422 -11.84 20.65 4.77
C THR A 422 -11.88 19.78 3.51
N LEU A 423 -11.52 18.50 3.61
CA LEU A 423 -11.56 17.56 2.50
C LEU A 423 -12.99 17.37 1.98
N SER A 424 -13.96 17.22 2.88
CA SER A 424 -15.38 17.07 2.52
C SER A 424 -15.90 18.27 1.71
N ARG A 425 -15.57 19.48 2.13
CA ARG A 425 -15.94 20.72 1.41
C ARG A 425 -15.28 20.81 0.04
N ILE A 426 -13.99 20.47 -0.07
CA ILE A 426 -13.28 20.45 -1.35
C ILE A 426 -13.92 19.43 -2.29
N LYS A 427 -14.25 18.21 -1.80
CA LYS A 427 -14.90 17.18 -2.60
C LYS A 427 -16.27 17.61 -3.13
N ALA A 428 -17.07 18.29 -2.33
CA ALA A 428 -18.38 18.79 -2.74
C ALA A 428 -18.27 19.68 -4.00
N GLU A 429 -17.21 20.49 -4.09
CA GLU A 429 -17.01 21.44 -5.19
C GLU A 429 -16.25 20.84 -6.40
N THR A 430 -15.51 19.74 -6.23
CA THR A 430 -14.53 19.30 -7.23
C THR A 430 -14.70 17.85 -7.71
N SER A 431 -15.63 17.09 -7.14
CA SER A 431 -15.84 15.67 -7.48
C SER A 431 -16.17 15.41 -8.95
N HIS A 432 -16.72 16.41 -9.66
CA HIS A 432 -17.05 16.34 -11.08
C HIS A 432 -15.82 16.50 -12.01
N LEU A 433 -14.66 16.92 -11.50
CA LEU A 433 -13.44 17.22 -12.28
C LEU A 433 -12.62 15.95 -12.52
N LYS A 434 -13.11 15.07 -13.40
CA LYS A 434 -12.45 13.80 -13.73
C LYS A 434 -11.01 13.99 -14.18
N GLY A 435 -10.11 13.17 -13.64
CA GLY A 435 -8.68 13.18 -14.01
C GLY A 435 -7.83 14.19 -13.25
N LEU A 436 -8.45 15.09 -12.50
CA LEU A 436 -7.72 16.02 -11.63
C LEU A 436 -7.21 15.29 -10.39
N LYS A 437 -6.02 15.68 -9.92
CA LYS A 437 -5.45 15.25 -8.64
C LYS A 437 -5.43 16.43 -7.67
N ILE A 438 -6.03 16.23 -6.52
CA ILE A 438 -6.13 17.27 -5.48
C ILE A 438 -5.46 16.75 -4.21
N GLY A 439 -4.38 17.42 -3.79
CA GLY A 439 -3.69 17.15 -2.53
C GLY A 439 -4.27 18.01 -1.40
N VAL A 440 -4.64 17.37 -0.28
CA VAL A 440 -5.09 18.07 0.93
C VAL A 440 -4.24 17.58 2.10
N MET A 441 -3.28 18.43 2.52
CA MET A 441 -2.26 18.06 3.49
C MET A 441 -2.40 18.85 4.79
N GLY A 442 -2.14 18.19 5.93
CA GLY A 442 -2.32 18.77 7.26
C GLY A 442 -1.11 19.56 7.78
N CYS A 443 0.08 19.39 7.18
CA CYS A 443 1.30 20.03 7.66
C CYS A 443 2.40 20.06 6.59
N ILE A 444 3.46 20.84 6.86
CA ILE A 444 4.60 21.05 5.94
C ILE A 444 5.42 19.77 5.64
N VAL A 445 5.28 18.70 6.42
CA VAL A 445 6.03 17.44 6.18
C VAL A 445 5.62 16.77 4.87
N ASN A 446 4.36 16.96 4.47
CA ASN A 446 3.77 16.34 3.27
C ASN A 446 3.24 17.40 2.29
N GLY A 447 3.46 18.68 2.58
CA GLY A 447 3.00 19.80 1.76
C GLY A 447 4.06 20.32 0.80
#